data_b087573717a126ea62b55e2868194c76
#
_entry.id   b087573717a126ea62b55e2868194c76
#
_cell.length_a   1.000
_cell.length_b   1.000
_cell.length_c   1.000
_cell.angle_alpha   90.00
_cell.angle_beta   90.00
_cell.angle_gamma   90.00
#
_symmetry.space_group_name_H-M   'P 1'
#
loop_
_entity.id
_entity.type
_entity.pdbx_description
1 polymer ?
#
loop_
_entity_poly.entity_id
_entity_poly.type
_entity_poly.pdbx_seq_one_letter_code
_entity_poly.pdbx_strand_id
1 'polypeptide(L)'
;RRQRQMCIRDRTYTATVKENEEKKSMTFRQCFTYRQTWAFAFGKFMTDGVWWFFLFWAPSYLNTQFDIKTSEGLGRALIFTLYAITMLSIYGGKLPTIIIHKTGLNPYAARMRAMLIFAFFPLLVLLAQPLGTISPWFPVIMIGIGGAAHQSWSANIFSTVGDMFPKSAIASITGIGGMAGGVGSMILQYSAGELFVHADKTQMVFMGFVGKPAGYFVIFCICSVAYLIGWIVMKALVPKYKPIILN
;
A
#
# COMPACT_ATOMS: atom_id res chain seq x y z
N ARG A 1 29.04 -43.52 -7.16
CA ARG A 1 29.61 -42.77 -8.28
C ARG A 1 28.57 -41.93 -9.03
N ARG A 2 27.37 -42.44 -9.40
CA ARG A 2 26.32 -41.70 -10.12
C ARG A 2 25.80 -40.48 -9.36
N GLN A 3 25.53 -40.58 -8.05
CA GLN A 3 25.06 -39.44 -7.24
C GLN A 3 26.11 -38.32 -7.16
N ARG A 4 27.41 -38.66 -7.05
CA ARG A 4 28.49 -37.66 -7.00
C ARG A 4 28.61 -36.88 -8.32
N GLN A 5 28.42 -37.56 -9.46
CA GLN A 5 28.43 -36.92 -10.78
C GLN A 5 27.22 -36.04 -11.01
N MET A 6 26.04 -36.39 -10.45
CA MET A 6 24.84 -35.63 -10.51
C MET A 6 24.97 -34.30 -9.71
N CYS A 7 25.51 -34.35 -8.48
CA CYS A 7 25.78 -33.16 -7.66
C CYS A 7 26.83 -32.21 -8.28
N ILE A 8 27.84 -32.74 -9.00
CA ILE A 8 28.83 -31.88 -9.67
C ILE A 8 28.21 -31.20 -10.89
N ARG A 9 27.36 -31.90 -11.64
CA ARG A 9 26.66 -31.37 -12.81
C ARG A 9 25.63 -30.28 -12.40
N ASP A 10 24.93 -30.45 -11.27
CA ASP A 10 24.01 -29.46 -10.74
C ASP A 10 24.74 -28.19 -10.26
N ARG A 11 25.94 -28.36 -9.65
CA ARG A 11 26.74 -27.19 -9.23
C ARG A 11 27.32 -26.43 -10.42
N THR A 12 27.77 -27.09 -11.46
CA THR A 12 28.27 -26.42 -12.68
C THR A 12 27.13 -25.77 -13.47
N TYR A 13 25.94 -26.40 -13.55
CA TYR A 13 24.77 -25.82 -14.15
C TYR A 13 24.32 -24.60 -13.38
N THR A 14 24.26 -24.67 -12.05
CA THR A 14 23.87 -23.53 -11.19
C THR A 14 24.89 -22.40 -11.25
N ALA A 15 26.20 -22.70 -11.38
CA ALA A 15 27.24 -21.70 -11.54
C ALA A 15 27.14 -20.97 -12.90
N THR A 16 26.99 -21.75 -14.00
CA THR A 16 26.81 -21.17 -15.35
C THR A 16 25.52 -20.39 -15.51
N VAL A 17 24.41 -20.81 -14.87
CA VAL A 17 23.16 -20.04 -14.85
C VAL A 17 23.36 -18.75 -14.08
N LYS A 18 24.01 -18.76 -12.91
CA LYS A 18 24.34 -17.55 -12.14
C LYS A 18 25.26 -16.62 -12.93
N GLU A 19 26.29 -17.13 -13.56
CA GLU A 19 27.23 -16.33 -14.35
C GLU A 19 26.57 -15.70 -15.59
N ASN A 20 25.60 -16.37 -16.22
CA ASN A 20 24.81 -15.83 -17.32
C ASN A 20 23.73 -14.84 -16.81
N GLU A 21 23.20 -15.02 -15.60
CA GLU A 21 22.30 -14.05 -14.97
C GLU A 21 23.07 -12.79 -14.51
N GLU A 22 24.30 -12.91 -14.03
CA GLU A 22 25.16 -11.76 -13.67
C GLU A 22 25.61 -10.95 -14.90
N LYS A 23 25.84 -11.58 -16.05
CA LYS A 23 26.18 -10.89 -17.31
C LYS A 23 25.04 -10.02 -17.86
N LYS A 24 23.79 -10.24 -17.43
CA LYS A 24 22.59 -9.50 -17.84
C LYS A 24 21.92 -8.80 -16.66
N SER A 25 22.70 -8.15 -15.80
CA SER A 25 22.14 -7.39 -14.69
C SER A 25 21.73 -6.00 -15.11
N MET A 26 20.55 -5.56 -14.67
CA MET A 26 20.11 -4.16 -14.88
C MET A 26 20.83 -3.24 -13.89
N THR A 27 21.46 -2.19 -14.40
CA THR A 27 22.08 -1.17 -13.53
C THR A 27 21.02 -0.32 -12.84
N PHE A 28 21.36 0.21 -11.66
CA PHE A 28 20.44 1.07 -10.90
C PHE A 28 19.89 2.26 -11.71
N ARG A 29 20.75 2.89 -12.53
CA ARG A 29 20.35 4.01 -13.41
C ARG A 29 19.34 3.56 -14.48
N GLN A 30 19.52 2.37 -15.05
CA GLN A 30 18.59 1.82 -16.04
C GLN A 30 17.19 1.57 -15.45
N CYS A 31 17.09 1.29 -14.14
CA CYS A 31 15.79 1.12 -13.50
C CYS A 31 14.86 2.33 -13.69
N PHE A 32 15.41 3.56 -13.73
CA PHE A 32 14.63 4.80 -13.90
C PHE A 32 14.16 5.06 -15.33
N THR A 33 14.66 4.35 -16.33
CA THR A 33 14.26 4.52 -17.75
C THR A 33 12.92 3.86 -18.07
N TYR A 34 12.45 2.97 -17.21
CA TYR A 34 11.24 2.18 -17.47
C TYR A 34 10.01 2.81 -16.82
N ARG A 35 8.92 2.95 -17.60
CA ARG A 35 7.62 3.42 -17.11
C ARG A 35 7.05 2.56 -15.97
N GLN A 36 7.36 1.26 -15.98
CA GLN A 36 6.95 0.32 -14.95
C GLN A 36 7.53 0.68 -13.58
N THR A 37 8.75 1.18 -13.52
CA THR A 37 9.37 1.66 -12.28
C THR A 37 8.61 2.87 -11.73
N TRP A 38 8.30 3.84 -12.57
CA TRP A 38 7.56 5.03 -12.15
C TRP A 38 6.13 4.72 -11.74
N ALA A 39 5.47 3.76 -12.41
CA ALA A 39 4.16 3.29 -12.02
C ALA A 39 4.19 2.68 -10.61
N PHE A 40 5.16 1.80 -10.34
CA PHE A 40 5.36 1.20 -9.03
C PHE A 40 5.70 2.24 -7.97
N ALA A 41 6.68 3.12 -8.25
CA ALA A 41 7.10 4.18 -7.33
C ALA A 41 5.96 5.13 -6.99
N PHE A 42 5.16 5.57 -7.99
CA PHE A 42 4.01 6.44 -7.77
C PHE A 42 2.91 5.75 -6.96
N GLY A 43 2.62 4.47 -7.26
CA GLY A 43 1.66 3.69 -6.48
C GLY A 43 2.05 3.61 -5.00
N LYS A 44 3.33 3.35 -4.71
CA LYS A 44 3.88 3.34 -3.35
C LYS A 44 3.84 4.72 -2.70
N PHE A 45 4.26 5.76 -3.42
CA PHE A 45 4.23 7.15 -2.95
C PHE A 45 2.83 7.57 -2.45
N MET A 46 1.79 7.24 -3.23
CA MET A 46 0.41 7.62 -2.90
C MET A 46 -0.17 6.83 -1.73
N THR A 47 0.20 5.56 -1.56
CA THR A 47 -0.54 4.66 -0.68
C THR A 47 0.15 4.35 0.66
N ASP A 48 1.48 4.38 0.73
CA ASP A 48 2.19 4.04 1.96
C ASP A 48 1.95 5.09 3.07
N GLY A 49 1.84 6.38 2.70
CA GLY A 49 1.54 7.43 3.66
C GLY A 49 0.19 7.23 4.35
N VAL A 50 -0.81 6.73 3.63
CA VAL A 50 -2.14 6.43 4.17
C VAL A 50 -2.07 5.35 5.25
N TRP A 51 -1.30 4.27 5.00
CA TRP A 51 -1.10 3.21 5.97
C TRP A 51 -0.45 3.73 7.26
N TRP A 52 0.65 4.46 7.11
CA TRP A 52 1.34 5.04 8.25
C TRP A 52 0.49 6.06 9.00
N PHE A 53 -0.37 6.80 8.28
CA PHE A 53 -1.34 7.69 8.90
C PHE A 53 -2.33 6.91 9.78
N PHE A 54 -2.94 5.88 9.27
CA PHE A 54 -3.86 5.05 10.06
C PHE A 54 -3.18 4.43 11.28
N LEU A 55 -1.92 3.99 11.13
CA LEU A 55 -1.17 3.35 12.20
C LEU A 55 -0.83 4.32 13.33
N PHE A 56 -0.29 5.49 13.00
CA PHE A 56 0.24 6.41 14.00
C PHE A 56 -0.78 7.39 14.56
N TRP A 57 -1.76 7.80 13.75
CA TRP A 57 -2.72 8.81 14.17
C TRP A 57 -4.03 8.25 14.74
N ALA A 58 -4.32 6.94 14.59
CA ALA A 58 -5.53 6.35 15.18
C ALA A 58 -5.60 6.52 16.71
N PRO A 59 -4.53 6.33 17.50
CA PRO A 59 -4.56 6.63 18.95
C PRO A 59 -4.87 8.09 19.24
N SER A 60 -4.22 9.01 18.53
CA SER A 60 -4.44 10.46 18.69
C SER A 60 -5.86 10.87 18.28
N TYR A 61 -6.39 10.26 17.22
CA TYR A 61 -7.76 10.46 16.78
C TYR A 61 -8.77 10.04 17.85
N LEU A 62 -8.62 8.85 18.43
CA LEU A 62 -9.49 8.35 19.48
C LEU A 62 -9.48 9.26 20.72
N ASN A 63 -8.29 9.73 21.11
CA ASN A 63 -8.17 10.66 22.22
C ASN A 63 -8.82 12.01 21.91
N THR A 64 -8.55 12.59 20.72
CA THR A 64 -9.07 13.91 20.33
C THR A 64 -10.59 13.93 20.16
N GLN A 65 -11.14 12.86 19.55
CA GLN A 65 -12.55 12.82 19.16
C GLN A 65 -13.47 12.29 20.28
N PHE A 66 -12.96 11.41 21.14
CA PHE A 66 -13.77 10.66 22.11
C PHE A 66 -13.23 10.73 23.54
N ASP A 67 -12.12 11.43 23.77
CA ASP A 67 -11.39 11.45 25.05
C ASP A 67 -11.02 10.04 25.56
N ILE A 68 -10.80 9.10 24.61
CA ILE A 68 -10.42 7.71 24.93
C ILE A 68 -8.91 7.55 24.86
N LYS A 69 -8.30 7.21 25.99
CA LYS A 69 -6.87 6.88 26.08
C LYS A 69 -6.64 5.43 25.71
N THR A 70 -5.61 5.17 24.90
CA THR A 70 -5.24 3.81 24.49
C THR A 70 -4.72 2.94 25.62
N SER A 71 -4.35 3.53 26.77
CA SER A 71 -4.00 2.83 28.00
C SER A 71 -5.21 2.26 28.74
N GLU A 72 -6.42 2.72 28.45
CA GLU A 72 -7.66 2.28 29.09
C GLU A 72 -8.25 1.03 28.42
N GLY A 73 -9.15 0.33 29.13
CA GLY A 73 -9.71 -0.95 28.64
C GLY A 73 -10.39 -0.81 27.27
N LEU A 74 -11.24 0.22 27.12
CA LEU A 74 -11.94 0.49 25.85
C LEU A 74 -10.97 0.87 24.75
N GLY A 75 -10.01 1.76 25.02
CA GLY A 75 -9.03 2.20 24.02
C GLY A 75 -8.16 1.03 23.53
N ARG A 76 -7.74 0.13 24.43
CA ARG A 76 -7.03 -1.11 24.04
C ARG A 76 -7.89 -2.00 23.16
N ALA A 77 -9.17 -2.18 23.49
CA ALA A 77 -10.09 -2.98 22.68
C ALA A 77 -10.29 -2.40 21.27
N LEU A 78 -10.43 -1.08 21.16
CA LEU A 78 -10.59 -0.39 19.88
C LEU A 78 -9.35 -0.55 19.01
N ILE A 79 -8.15 -0.31 19.56
CA ILE A 79 -6.89 -0.47 18.83
C ILE A 79 -6.65 -1.94 18.46
N PHE A 80 -6.90 -2.88 19.38
CA PHE A 80 -6.84 -4.31 19.06
C PHE A 80 -7.75 -4.68 17.90
N THR A 81 -9.00 -4.21 17.92
CA THR A 81 -9.98 -4.48 16.86
C THR A 81 -9.55 -3.90 15.52
N LEU A 82 -8.98 -2.68 15.51
CA LEU A 82 -8.42 -2.07 14.30
C LEU A 82 -7.39 -3.00 13.66
N TYR A 83 -6.41 -3.46 14.44
CA TYR A 83 -5.36 -4.34 13.92
C TYR A 83 -5.89 -5.76 13.58
N ALA A 84 -6.83 -6.28 14.35
CA ALA A 84 -7.45 -7.57 14.06
C ALA A 84 -8.17 -7.55 12.70
N ILE A 85 -8.86 -6.46 12.36
CA ILE A 85 -9.51 -6.29 11.06
C ILE A 85 -8.46 -6.25 9.94
N THR A 86 -7.29 -5.63 10.16
CA THR A 86 -6.24 -5.58 9.11
C THR A 86 -5.73 -6.97 8.73
N MET A 87 -5.83 -7.97 9.61
CA MET A 87 -5.48 -9.36 9.31
C MET A 87 -6.34 -9.99 8.21
N LEU A 88 -7.53 -9.45 7.91
CA LEU A 88 -8.36 -9.90 6.80
C LEU A 88 -7.65 -9.76 5.45
N SER A 89 -6.58 -8.97 5.37
CA SER A 89 -5.72 -8.85 4.19
C SER A 89 -5.09 -10.16 3.72
N ILE A 90 -5.01 -11.19 4.59
CA ILE A 90 -4.55 -12.53 4.24
C ILE A 90 -5.32 -13.09 3.03
N TYR A 91 -6.61 -12.77 2.93
CA TYR A 91 -7.45 -13.17 1.79
C TYR A 91 -7.18 -12.33 0.54
N GLY A 92 -6.66 -11.12 0.69
CA GLY A 92 -6.36 -10.20 -0.41
C GLY A 92 -5.28 -10.72 -1.37
N GLY A 93 -4.31 -11.46 -0.86
CA GLY A 93 -3.29 -12.12 -1.68
C GLY A 93 -3.84 -13.23 -2.59
N LYS A 94 -4.98 -13.85 -2.25
CA LYS A 94 -5.63 -14.90 -3.05
C LYS A 94 -6.48 -14.35 -4.20
N LEU A 95 -6.93 -13.10 -4.11
CA LEU A 95 -7.87 -12.53 -5.07
C LEU A 95 -7.35 -12.54 -6.52
N PRO A 96 -6.08 -12.19 -6.84
CA PRO A 96 -5.58 -12.29 -8.21
C PRO A 96 -5.63 -13.72 -8.75
N THR A 97 -5.28 -14.71 -7.94
CA THR A 97 -5.34 -16.14 -8.33
C THR A 97 -6.78 -16.54 -8.69
N ILE A 98 -7.76 -16.13 -7.88
CA ILE A 98 -9.18 -16.38 -8.17
C ILE A 98 -9.59 -15.71 -9.48
N ILE A 99 -9.15 -14.47 -9.72
CA ILE A 99 -9.44 -13.73 -10.96
C ILE A 99 -8.83 -14.47 -12.15
N ILE A 100 -7.57 -14.91 -12.08
CA ILE A 100 -6.90 -15.69 -13.14
C ILE A 100 -7.69 -16.95 -13.48
N HIS A 101 -8.06 -17.75 -12.48
CA HIS A 101 -8.81 -18.98 -12.70
C HIS A 101 -10.18 -18.74 -13.32
N LYS A 102 -10.87 -17.65 -12.97
CA LYS A 102 -12.20 -17.35 -13.50
C LYS A 102 -12.19 -16.68 -14.87
N THR A 103 -11.15 -15.93 -15.20
CA THR A 103 -11.16 -15.05 -16.39
C THR A 103 -10.06 -15.33 -17.42
N GLY A 104 -9.07 -16.18 -17.07
CA GLY A 104 -7.91 -16.47 -17.94
C GLY A 104 -6.97 -15.28 -18.16
N LEU A 105 -7.07 -14.22 -17.35
CA LEU A 105 -6.22 -13.05 -17.48
C LEU A 105 -4.76 -13.36 -17.14
N ASN A 106 -3.85 -12.59 -17.74
CA ASN A 106 -2.45 -12.62 -17.35
C ASN A 106 -2.25 -12.11 -15.88
N PRO A 107 -1.16 -12.50 -15.20
CA PRO A 107 -0.94 -12.16 -13.79
C PRO A 107 -1.02 -10.66 -13.51
N TYR A 108 -0.39 -9.82 -14.32
CA TYR A 108 -0.41 -8.36 -14.15
C TYR A 108 -1.84 -7.80 -14.23
N ALA A 109 -2.63 -8.20 -15.25
CA ALA A 109 -4.00 -7.72 -15.38
C ALA A 109 -4.89 -8.16 -14.23
N ALA A 110 -4.71 -9.38 -13.73
CA ALA A 110 -5.44 -9.90 -12.58
C ALA A 110 -5.09 -9.12 -11.30
N ARG A 111 -3.79 -8.81 -11.07
CA ARG A 111 -3.36 -7.97 -9.94
C ARG A 111 -3.91 -6.55 -10.04
N MET A 112 -3.87 -5.94 -11.22
CA MET A 112 -4.43 -4.60 -11.43
C MET A 112 -5.94 -4.56 -11.18
N ARG A 113 -6.69 -5.62 -11.52
CA ARG A 113 -8.11 -5.73 -11.17
C ARG A 113 -8.33 -5.91 -9.67
N ALA A 114 -7.54 -6.75 -9.01
CA ALA A 114 -7.60 -6.93 -7.57
C ALA A 114 -7.28 -5.61 -6.84
N MET A 115 -6.24 -4.90 -7.27
CA MET A 115 -5.87 -3.61 -6.72
C MET A 115 -6.96 -2.55 -6.91
N LEU A 116 -7.66 -2.55 -8.04
CA LEU A 116 -8.82 -1.67 -8.23
C LEU A 116 -9.92 -1.96 -7.20
N ILE A 117 -10.23 -3.23 -6.97
CA ILE A 117 -11.21 -3.63 -5.96
C ILE A 117 -10.77 -3.12 -4.57
N PHE A 118 -9.51 -3.32 -4.21
CA PHE A 118 -8.99 -2.84 -2.93
C PHE A 118 -8.96 -1.30 -2.83
N ALA A 119 -8.79 -0.59 -3.94
CA ALA A 119 -8.79 0.87 -3.96
C ALA A 119 -10.14 1.50 -3.59
N PHE A 120 -11.25 0.77 -3.67
CA PHE A 120 -12.55 1.25 -3.25
C PHE A 120 -12.79 1.18 -1.74
N PHE A 121 -12.14 0.28 -1.02
CA PHE A 121 -12.38 0.13 0.43
C PHE A 121 -11.95 1.34 1.26
N PRO A 122 -10.83 2.04 0.99
CA PRO A 122 -10.47 3.26 1.69
C PRO A 122 -11.52 4.38 1.58
N LEU A 123 -12.41 4.36 0.59
CA LEU A 123 -13.54 5.31 0.51
C LEU A 123 -14.46 5.21 1.73
N LEU A 124 -14.54 4.04 2.38
CA LEU A 124 -15.32 3.89 3.61
C LEU A 124 -14.82 4.79 4.75
N VAL A 125 -13.55 5.18 4.71
CA VAL A 125 -12.97 6.08 5.73
C VAL A 125 -13.59 7.48 5.68
N LEU A 126 -14.22 7.88 4.57
CA LEU A 126 -15.05 9.11 4.50
C LEU A 126 -16.19 9.08 5.52
N LEU A 127 -16.68 7.91 5.86
CA LEU A 127 -17.76 7.73 6.84
C LEU A 127 -17.23 7.69 8.29
N ALA A 128 -15.91 7.59 8.49
CA ALA A 128 -15.32 7.47 9.81
C ALA A 128 -15.66 8.68 10.71
N GLN A 129 -15.51 9.90 10.19
CA GLN A 129 -15.79 11.09 10.95
C GLN A 129 -17.28 11.30 11.21
N PRO A 130 -18.20 11.23 10.21
CA PRO A 130 -19.65 11.35 10.46
C PRO A 130 -20.21 10.27 11.39
N LEU A 131 -19.86 9.00 11.17
CA LEU A 131 -20.35 7.91 12.00
C LEU A 131 -19.67 7.86 13.38
N GLY A 132 -18.51 8.49 13.51
CA GLY A 132 -17.82 8.68 14.78
C GLY A 132 -18.66 9.47 15.79
N THR A 133 -19.57 10.34 15.34
CA THR A 133 -20.51 11.05 16.24
C THR A 133 -21.48 10.09 16.95
N ILE A 134 -21.69 8.90 16.43
CA ILE A 134 -22.59 7.88 16.97
C ILE A 134 -21.82 6.95 17.93
N SER A 135 -20.65 6.45 17.51
CA SER A 135 -19.85 5.54 18.33
C SER A 135 -18.40 5.45 17.85
N PRO A 136 -17.40 5.31 18.75
CA PRO A 136 -16.00 5.17 18.39
C PRO A 136 -15.67 3.87 17.64
N TRP A 137 -16.56 2.89 17.66
CA TRP A 137 -16.40 1.64 16.91
C TRP A 137 -16.46 1.83 15.40
N PHE A 138 -17.30 2.76 14.91
CA PHE A 138 -17.44 3.00 13.47
C PHE A 138 -16.13 3.45 12.82
N PRO A 139 -15.47 4.52 13.26
CA PRO A 139 -14.19 4.91 12.67
C PRO A 139 -13.12 3.82 12.79
N VAL A 140 -13.07 3.09 13.89
CA VAL A 140 -12.12 1.99 14.08
C VAL A 140 -12.33 0.88 13.04
N ILE A 141 -13.58 0.49 12.80
CA ILE A 141 -13.93 -0.52 11.80
C ILE A 141 -13.60 0.00 10.38
N MET A 142 -13.96 1.24 10.04
CA MET A 142 -13.71 1.84 8.73
C MET A 142 -12.20 1.96 8.43
N ILE A 143 -11.43 2.45 9.40
CA ILE A 143 -9.97 2.55 9.30
C ILE A 143 -9.35 1.15 9.23
N GLY A 144 -9.83 0.19 10.03
CA GLY A 144 -9.37 -1.20 10.00
C GLY A 144 -9.59 -1.86 8.63
N ILE A 145 -10.77 -1.66 8.00
CA ILE A 145 -11.06 -2.13 6.64
C ILE A 145 -10.15 -1.45 5.62
N GLY A 146 -9.94 -0.12 5.74
CA GLY A 146 -8.97 0.61 4.92
C GLY A 146 -7.55 0.05 5.06
N GLY A 147 -7.14 -0.30 6.28
CA GLY A 147 -5.86 -0.94 6.57
C GLY A 147 -5.74 -2.35 5.96
N ALA A 148 -6.79 -3.17 6.05
CA ALA A 148 -6.84 -4.48 5.39
C ALA A 148 -6.71 -4.36 3.86
N ALA A 149 -7.38 -3.37 3.29
CA ALA A 149 -7.28 -3.07 1.86
C ALA A 149 -5.87 -2.60 1.47
N HIS A 150 -5.21 -1.77 2.30
CA HIS A 150 -3.82 -1.38 2.09
C HIS A 150 -2.88 -2.57 2.06
N GLN A 151 -2.95 -3.47 3.03
CA GLN A 151 -2.08 -4.65 3.08
C GLN A 151 -2.32 -5.56 1.88
N SER A 152 -3.57 -5.73 1.46
CA SER A 152 -3.93 -6.45 0.23
C SER A 152 -3.40 -5.77 -1.03
N TRP A 153 -3.48 -4.45 -1.11
CA TRP A 153 -2.89 -3.62 -2.15
C TRP A 153 -1.37 -3.77 -2.18
N SER A 154 -0.72 -3.63 -1.03
CA SER A 154 0.73 -3.70 -0.88
C SER A 154 1.29 -5.04 -1.36
N ALA A 155 0.68 -6.16 -0.98
CA ALA A 155 1.07 -7.48 -1.44
C ALA A 155 0.99 -7.60 -2.98
N ASN A 156 -0.03 -7.01 -3.59
CA ASN A 156 -0.22 -7.06 -5.03
C ASN A 156 0.73 -6.12 -5.79
N ILE A 157 0.95 -4.90 -5.32
CA ILE A 157 1.85 -3.94 -5.98
C ILE A 157 3.30 -4.44 -5.99
N PHE A 158 3.79 -5.03 -4.88
CA PHE A 158 5.11 -5.67 -4.86
C PHE A 158 5.20 -6.85 -5.81
N SER A 159 4.14 -7.64 -5.92
CA SER A 159 4.11 -8.78 -6.83
C SER A 159 4.14 -8.35 -8.31
N THR A 160 3.62 -7.17 -8.67
CA THR A 160 3.73 -6.65 -10.06
C THR A 160 5.17 -6.41 -10.47
N VAL A 161 6.08 -6.13 -9.52
CA VAL A 161 7.52 -5.99 -9.79
C VAL A 161 8.08 -7.34 -10.26
N GLY A 162 7.76 -8.43 -9.56
CA GLY A 162 8.18 -9.78 -9.96
C GLY A 162 7.61 -10.23 -11.30
N ASP A 163 6.40 -9.76 -11.66
CA ASP A 163 5.78 -10.09 -12.94
C ASP A 163 6.41 -9.34 -14.13
N MET A 164 6.98 -8.15 -13.91
CA MET A 164 7.40 -7.25 -14.99
C MET A 164 8.92 -7.09 -15.13
N PHE A 165 9.67 -7.33 -14.08
CA PHE A 165 11.12 -7.10 -14.09
C PHE A 165 11.92 -8.40 -14.01
N PRO A 166 13.13 -8.44 -14.60
CA PRO A 166 14.05 -9.57 -14.44
C PRO A 166 14.46 -9.70 -12.97
N LYS A 167 14.77 -10.91 -12.53
CA LYS A 167 15.13 -11.22 -11.12
C LYS A 167 16.25 -10.34 -10.57
N SER A 168 17.25 -10.02 -11.41
CA SER A 168 18.38 -9.14 -11.05
C SER A 168 17.98 -7.70 -10.70
N ALA A 169 16.84 -7.21 -11.17
CA ALA A 169 16.36 -5.84 -10.95
C ALA A 169 15.36 -5.72 -9.79
N ILE A 170 14.76 -6.83 -9.34
CA ILE A 170 13.66 -6.80 -8.34
C ILE A 170 14.05 -6.04 -7.08
N ALA A 171 15.23 -6.30 -6.52
CA ALA A 171 15.69 -5.64 -5.30
C ALA A 171 15.84 -4.12 -5.48
N SER A 172 16.45 -3.69 -6.61
CA SER A 172 16.63 -2.25 -6.92
C SER A 172 15.29 -1.55 -7.13
N ILE A 173 14.37 -2.15 -7.88
CA ILE A 173 13.04 -1.60 -8.12
C ILE A 173 12.24 -1.51 -6.82
N THR A 174 12.29 -2.56 -5.99
CA THR A 174 11.64 -2.58 -4.67
C THR A 174 12.20 -1.47 -3.77
N GLY A 175 13.52 -1.26 -3.78
CA GLY A 175 14.17 -0.17 -3.04
C GLY A 175 13.72 1.21 -3.52
N ILE A 176 13.62 1.43 -4.84
CA ILE A 176 13.12 2.70 -5.41
C ILE A 176 11.68 2.96 -4.97
N GLY A 177 10.80 1.95 -5.03
CA GLY A 177 9.43 2.09 -4.55
C GLY A 177 9.33 2.31 -3.05
N GLY A 178 10.18 1.63 -2.25
CA GLY A 178 10.27 1.85 -0.81
C GLY A 178 10.67 3.29 -0.47
N MET A 179 11.68 3.85 -1.15
CA MET A 179 12.07 5.26 -0.99
C MET A 179 10.91 6.20 -1.37
N ALA A 180 10.26 5.96 -2.51
CA ALA A 180 9.12 6.77 -2.94
C ALA A 180 7.97 6.73 -1.91
N GLY A 181 7.64 5.54 -1.39
CA GLY A 181 6.66 5.37 -0.32
C GLY A 181 7.04 6.09 0.96
N GLY A 182 8.33 6.04 1.35
CA GLY A 182 8.86 6.76 2.51
C GLY A 182 8.71 8.28 2.36
N VAL A 183 9.05 8.83 1.18
CA VAL A 183 8.87 10.26 0.89
C VAL A 183 7.40 10.65 0.92
N GLY A 184 6.50 9.87 0.30
CA GLY A 184 5.06 10.11 0.35
C GLY A 184 4.52 10.08 1.77
N SER A 185 5.00 9.11 2.57
CA SER A 185 4.64 9.02 3.99
C SER A 185 5.10 10.22 4.80
N MET A 186 6.34 10.67 4.61
CA MET A 186 6.88 11.84 5.29
C MET A 186 6.03 13.10 4.97
N ILE A 187 5.72 13.31 3.69
CA ILE A 187 4.91 14.45 3.26
C ILE A 187 3.52 14.40 3.92
N LEU A 188 2.85 13.25 3.87
CA LEU A 188 1.50 13.13 4.45
C LEU A 188 1.51 13.32 5.97
N GLN A 189 2.46 12.70 6.69
CA GLN A 189 2.55 12.82 8.15
C GLN A 189 2.83 14.25 8.59
N TYR A 190 3.80 14.91 7.94
CA TYR A 190 4.13 16.29 8.22
C TYR A 190 2.94 17.23 7.94
N SER A 191 2.33 17.10 6.75
CA SER A 191 1.17 17.91 6.37
C SER A 191 -0.04 17.68 7.29
N ALA A 192 -0.26 16.44 7.75
CA ALA A 192 -1.32 16.14 8.71
C ALA A 192 -1.06 16.82 10.05
N GLY A 193 0.17 16.76 10.58
CA GLY A 193 0.54 17.41 11.82
C GLY A 193 0.32 18.93 11.77
N GLU A 194 0.81 19.59 10.73
CA GLU A 194 0.61 21.04 10.52
C GLU A 194 -0.87 21.40 10.37
N LEU A 195 -1.61 20.59 9.60
CA LEU A 195 -3.05 20.80 9.43
C LEU A 195 -3.81 20.72 10.78
N PHE A 196 -3.46 19.76 11.64
CA PHE A 196 -4.12 19.61 12.93
C PHE A 196 -3.84 20.78 13.86
N VAL A 197 -2.59 21.26 13.88
CA VAL A 197 -2.21 22.46 14.65
C VAL A 197 -2.94 23.71 14.11
N HIS A 198 -2.98 23.87 12.79
CA HIS A 198 -3.67 24.98 12.16
C HIS A 198 -5.17 24.93 12.43
N ALA A 199 -5.80 23.78 12.21
CA ALA A 199 -7.24 23.59 12.41
C ALA A 199 -7.66 23.86 13.87
N ASP A 200 -6.85 23.45 14.83
CA ASP A 200 -7.10 23.68 16.25
C ASP A 200 -6.99 25.18 16.60
N LYS A 201 -5.92 25.85 16.17
CA LYS A 201 -5.68 27.27 16.43
C LYS A 201 -6.71 28.18 15.79
N THR A 202 -7.13 27.90 14.56
CA THR A 202 -8.07 28.73 13.78
C THR A 202 -9.53 28.34 13.99
N GLN A 203 -9.78 27.27 14.76
CA GLN A 203 -11.12 26.66 14.87
C GLN A 203 -11.75 26.42 13.48
N MET A 204 -10.91 25.83 12.58
CA MET A 204 -11.29 25.55 11.20
C MET A 204 -12.60 24.78 11.14
N VAL A 205 -13.51 25.20 10.25
CA VAL A 205 -14.78 24.52 10.02
C VAL A 205 -14.73 23.78 8.68
N PHE A 206 -15.01 22.47 8.70
CA PHE A 206 -15.11 21.65 7.49
C PHE A 206 -16.23 20.62 7.64
N MET A 207 -17.19 20.62 6.72
CA MET A 207 -18.33 19.69 6.68
C MET A 207 -19.08 19.53 8.03
N GLY A 208 -19.21 20.63 8.78
CA GLY A 208 -19.90 20.66 10.09
C GLY A 208 -19.04 20.28 11.29
N PHE A 209 -17.79 19.90 11.10
CA PHE A 209 -16.81 19.67 12.17
C PHE A 209 -15.96 20.92 12.40
N VAL A 210 -15.55 21.16 13.65
CA VAL A 210 -14.82 22.36 14.06
C VAL A 210 -13.49 21.98 14.70
N GLY A 211 -12.44 22.74 14.41
CA GLY A 211 -11.13 22.56 15.01
C GLY A 211 -10.41 21.28 14.50
N LYS A 212 -9.70 20.61 15.41
CA LYS A 212 -8.92 19.41 15.09
C LYS A 212 -9.74 18.27 14.46
N PRO A 213 -10.99 17.98 14.84
CA PRO A 213 -11.88 17.06 14.14
C PRO A 213 -12.09 17.38 12.66
N ALA A 214 -12.19 18.66 12.28
CA ALA A 214 -12.26 19.09 10.89
C ALA A 214 -10.96 18.73 10.13
N GLY A 215 -9.80 18.93 10.76
CA GLY A 215 -8.51 18.53 10.21
C GLY A 215 -8.42 17.02 9.93
N TYR A 216 -8.87 16.19 10.87
CA TYR A 216 -8.94 14.73 10.65
C TYR A 216 -9.82 14.38 9.45
N PHE A 217 -10.97 15.04 9.31
CA PHE A 217 -11.86 14.75 8.20
C PHE A 217 -11.23 15.11 6.84
N VAL A 218 -10.50 16.22 6.74
CA VAL A 218 -9.75 16.57 5.52
C VAL A 218 -8.73 15.48 5.17
N ILE A 219 -7.95 15.00 6.15
CA ILE A 219 -6.99 13.91 5.89
C ILE A 219 -7.71 12.62 5.49
N PHE A 220 -8.83 12.28 6.10
CA PHE A 220 -9.63 11.12 5.69
C PHE A 220 -10.13 11.25 4.24
N CYS A 221 -10.49 12.44 3.78
CA CYS A 221 -10.81 12.68 2.37
C CYS A 221 -9.61 12.41 1.46
N ILE A 222 -8.42 12.89 1.82
CA ILE A 222 -7.19 12.63 1.06
C ILE A 222 -6.87 11.14 1.03
N CYS A 223 -6.89 10.48 2.19
CA CYS A 223 -6.61 9.05 2.32
C CYS A 223 -7.58 8.19 1.51
N SER A 224 -8.85 8.57 1.45
CA SER A 224 -9.90 7.81 0.76
C SER A 224 -9.70 7.74 -0.74
N VAL A 225 -9.18 8.81 -1.38
CA VAL A 225 -9.01 8.88 -2.84
C VAL A 225 -7.60 8.48 -3.30
N ALA A 226 -6.63 8.43 -2.39
CA ALA A 226 -5.22 8.20 -2.72
C ALA A 226 -4.97 6.91 -3.51
N TYR A 227 -5.69 5.83 -3.18
CA TYR A 227 -5.57 4.53 -3.86
C TYR A 227 -6.13 4.56 -5.27
N LEU A 228 -7.27 5.24 -5.47
CA LEU A 228 -7.86 5.40 -6.80
C LEU A 228 -6.95 6.22 -7.71
N ILE A 229 -6.40 7.33 -7.20
CA ILE A 229 -5.42 8.15 -7.94
C ILE A 229 -4.18 7.30 -8.26
N GLY A 230 -3.63 6.61 -7.27
CA GLY A 230 -2.50 5.70 -7.45
C GLY A 230 -2.77 4.68 -8.54
N TRP A 231 -3.94 4.02 -8.51
CA TRP A 231 -4.33 3.03 -9.51
C TRP A 231 -4.46 3.63 -10.92
N ILE A 232 -5.13 4.79 -11.05
CA ILE A 232 -5.32 5.47 -12.34
C ILE A 232 -3.97 5.79 -12.98
N VAL A 233 -3.03 6.37 -12.22
CA VAL A 233 -1.70 6.73 -12.73
C VAL A 233 -0.89 5.47 -13.08
N MET A 234 -0.91 4.44 -12.23
CA MET A 234 -0.26 3.16 -12.54
C MET A 234 -0.80 2.56 -13.84
N LYS A 235 -2.12 2.59 -14.02
CA LYS A 235 -2.77 2.06 -15.23
C LYS A 235 -2.49 2.91 -16.47
N ALA A 236 -2.37 4.22 -16.32
CA ALA A 236 -2.01 5.12 -17.40
C ALA A 236 -0.55 4.93 -17.85
N LEU A 237 0.38 4.74 -16.91
CA LEU A 237 1.80 4.50 -17.20
C LEU A 237 2.04 3.11 -17.81
N VAL A 238 1.31 2.10 -17.34
CA VAL A 238 1.44 0.69 -17.77
C VAL A 238 0.06 0.12 -18.12
N PRO A 239 -0.51 0.50 -19.26
CA PRO A 239 -1.87 0.08 -19.65
C PRO A 239 -1.98 -1.41 -19.96
N LYS A 240 -0.89 -2.05 -20.43
CA LYS A 240 -0.84 -3.47 -20.79
C LYS A 240 0.35 -4.16 -20.15
N TYR A 241 0.24 -5.48 -19.96
CA TYR A 241 1.34 -6.32 -19.52
C TYR A 241 2.50 -6.24 -20.53
N LYS A 242 3.64 -5.76 -20.08
CA LYS A 242 4.86 -5.65 -20.88
C LYS A 242 6.08 -5.96 -20.00
N PRO A 243 6.48 -7.23 -19.88
CA PRO A 243 7.66 -7.61 -19.12
C PRO A 243 8.92 -7.05 -19.79
N ILE A 244 9.89 -6.68 -18.96
CA ILE A 244 11.18 -6.16 -19.40
C ILE A 244 12.12 -7.35 -19.61
N ILE A 245 12.58 -7.52 -20.84
CA ILE A 245 13.56 -8.54 -21.24
C ILE A 245 14.88 -7.79 -21.50
N LEU A 246 15.95 -8.23 -20.83
CA LEU A 246 17.30 -7.72 -21.08
C LEU A 246 17.89 -8.47 -22.28
N ASN A 247 18.11 -7.76 -23.38
CA ASN A 247 18.78 -8.29 -24.59
C ASN A 247 20.30 -8.28 -24.41
#